data_a7822e7ca9afbcd5785bf6303ec3fcbe
#
_entry.id   a7822e7ca9afbcd5785bf6303ec3fcbe
#
_cell.length_a   1.000
_cell.length_b   1.000
_cell.length_c   1.000
_cell.angle_alpha   90.00
_cell.angle_beta   90.00
_cell.angle_gamma   90.00
#
_symmetry.space_group_name_H-M   'P 1'
#
loop_
_entity.id
_entity.type
_entity.pdbx_description
1 polymer ?
#
loop_
_entity_poly.entity_id
_entity_poly.type
_entity_poly.pdbx_seq_one_letter_code
_entity_poly.pdbx_strand_id
1 'polypeptide(L)'
;MPPTIEVPVLVVGGSLVGMSSAMLLGHYGVRSMVVEHHRGTAIHPRAAQITQRTMEIFRTVGVEQIVQRKSSEQFVQDGAIMGVETLAGKEVAYYIANLNEGIRDLSSCERVFISQSLLEPLLKQRAEELGAELRFATEMISFEQDGAGITAQIRHRDSGDTATVRARYMIAADGAHSRVRERLGIRMLGHGAFSNSITI
;
A
#
# COMPACT_ATOMS: atom_id res chain seq x y z
N MET A 1 21.50 -21.21 15.83
CA MET A 1 20.09 -21.07 15.40
C MET A 1 19.88 -19.63 14.97
N PRO A 2 19.10 -19.36 13.92
CA PRO A 2 18.76 -17.99 13.58
C PRO A 2 18.03 -17.31 14.75
N PRO A 3 18.19 -15.99 14.94
CA PRO A 3 17.53 -15.27 16.02
C PRO A 3 16.00 -15.36 15.85
N THR A 4 15.30 -15.50 16.97
CA THR A 4 13.83 -15.44 16.98
C THR A 4 13.38 -14.04 17.40
N ILE A 5 12.51 -13.44 16.59
CA ILE A 5 11.96 -12.12 16.79
C ILE A 5 10.47 -12.28 17.12
N GLU A 6 10.02 -11.67 18.21
CA GLU A 6 8.61 -11.71 18.60
C GLU A 6 7.92 -10.38 18.32
N VAL A 7 6.81 -10.43 17.59
CA VAL A 7 5.97 -9.25 17.27
C VAL A 7 4.49 -9.61 17.37
N PRO A 8 3.61 -8.70 17.77
CA PRO A 8 2.18 -8.96 17.76
C PRO A 8 1.65 -9.27 16.35
N VAL A 9 2.09 -8.52 15.34
CA VAL A 9 1.62 -8.64 13.96
C VAL A 9 2.79 -8.62 12.98
N LEU A 10 2.87 -9.64 12.11
CA LEU A 10 3.74 -9.64 10.94
C LEU A 10 2.93 -9.20 9.70
N VAL A 11 3.40 -8.22 8.98
CA VAL A 11 2.83 -7.77 7.70
C VAL A 11 3.77 -8.21 6.57
N VAL A 12 3.25 -8.99 5.63
CA VAL A 12 4.02 -9.48 4.48
C VAL A 12 3.65 -8.65 3.25
N GLY A 13 4.61 -7.89 2.75
CA GLY A 13 4.46 -6.89 1.68
C GLY A 13 4.41 -5.46 2.21
N GLY A 14 5.32 -4.61 1.73
CA GLY A 14 5.55 -3.24 2.18
C GLY A 14 5.15 -2.18 1.15
N SER A 15 4.14 -2.44 0.33
CA SER A 15 3.54 -1.44 -0.56
C SER A 15 2.36 -0.73 0.14
N LEU A 16 1.51 -0.01 -0.60
CA LEU A 16 0.41 0.81 -0.06
C LEU A 16 -0.42 0.08 0.99
N VAL A 17 -0.81 -1.18 0.74
CA VAL A 17 -1.67 -1.95 1.65
C VAL A 17 -0.93 -2.31 2.94
N GLY A 18 0.29 -2.83 2.83
CA GLY A 18 1.08 -3.22 4.00
C GLY A 18 1.48 -2.04 4.87
N MET A 19 1.96 -0.95 4.26
CA MET A 19 2.32 0.27 5.00
C MET A 19 1.10 0.91 5.67
N SER A 20 -0.05 0.98 4.96
CA SER A 20 -1.29 1.48 5.57
C SER A 20 -1.74 0.61 6.74
N SER A 21 -1.62 -0.72 6.62
CA SER A 21 -1.93 -1.64 7.71
C SER A 21 -1.02 -1.41 8.92
N ALA A 22 0.29 -1.29 8.70
CA ALA A 22 1.26 -1.04 9.76
C ALA A 22 1.03 0.32 10.44
N MET A 23 0.76 1.37 9.65
CA MET A 23 0.42 2.70 10.14
C MET A 23 -0.85 2.69 11.02
N LEU A 24 -1.90 2.01 10.57
CA LEU A 24 -3.14 1.89 11.33
C LEU A 24 -2.95 1.06 12.61
N LEU A 25 -2.22 -0.05 12.55
CA LEU A 25 -1.86 -0.83 13.74
C LEU A 25 -1.12 0.04 14.76
N GLY A 26 -0.11 0.79 14.32
CA GLY A 26 0.64 1.70 15.17
C GLY A 26 -0.24 2.82 15.77
N HIS A 27 -1.17 3.37 15.01
CA HIS A 27 -2.14 4.35 15.49
C HIS A 27 -2.98 3.80 16.66
N TYR A 28 -3.33 2.52 16.63
CA TYR A 28 -4.03 1.84 17.72
C TYR A 28 -3.11 1.20 18.77
N GLY A 29 -1.83 1.55 18.79
CA GLY A 29 -0.86 1.06 19.78
C GLY A 29 -0.40 -0.38 19.57
N VAL A 30 -0.65 -0.98 18.42
CA VAL A 30 -0.24 -2.35 18.09
C VAL A 30 1.07 -2.32 17.29
N ARG A 31 2.15 -2.85 17.89
CA ARG A 31 3.44 -2.99 17.21
C ARG A 31 3.33 -3.99 16.06
N SER A 32 3.99 -3.67 14.95
CA SER A 32 4.06 -4.56 13.79
C SER A 32 5.45 -4.58 13.17
N MET A 33 5.76 -5.68 12.50
CA MET A 33 6.91 -5.78 11.61
C MET A 33 6.40 -5.96 10.18
N VAL A 34 6.92 -5.16 9.26
CA VAL A 34 6.66 -5.29 7.82
C VAL A 34 7.90 -5.88 7.17
N VAL A 35 7.72 -6.93 6.37
CA VAL A 35 8.79 -7.48 5.51
C VAL A 35 8.43 -7.21 4.05
N GLU A 36 9.37 -6.61 3.32
CA GLU A 36 9.22 -6.24 1.92
C GLU A 36 10.43 -6.74 1.11
N HIS A 37 10.16 -7.50 0.06
CA HIS A 37 11.22 -8.12 -0.74
C HIS A 37 11.98 -7.13 -1.64
N HIS A 38 11.39 -5.99 -1.97
CA HIS A 38 12.08 -4.91 -2.66
C HIS A 38 12.97 -4.12 -1.71
N ARG A 39 13.98 -3.44 -2.28
CA ARG A 39 14.94 -2.63 -1.49
C ARG A 39 14.37 -1.30 -1.00
N GLY A 40 13.23 -0.90 -1.48
CA GLY A 40 12.59 0.38 -1.15
C GLY A 40 11.15 0.45 -1.63
N THR A 41 10.59 1.63 -1.52
CA THR A 41 9.25 1.95 -2.00
C THR A 41 9.17 1.91 -3.53
N ALA A 42 7.94 1.90 -4.07
CA ALA A 42 7.69 1.85 -5.51
C ALA A 42 8.39 3.00 -6.25
N ILE A 43 9.15 2.66 -7.29
CA ILE A 43 9.83 3.64 -8.16
C ILE A 43 9.02 3.95 -9.43
N HIS A 44 8.11 3.06 -9.81
CA HIS A 44 7.24 3.27 -10.96
C HIS A 44 5.92 3.91 -10.54
N PRO A 45 5.48 4.98 -11.20
CA PRO A 45 4.18 5.58 -10.92
C PRO A 45 3.09 4.57 -11.33
N ARG A 46 2.34 4.14 -10.34
CA ARG A 46 1.09 3.37 -10.54
C ARG A 46 0.00 4.18 -9.92
N ALA A 47 -1.26 3.85 -10.16
CA ALA A 47 -2.40 4.49 -9.52
C ALA A 47 -2.13 5.93 -9.06
N ALA A 48 -2.85 6.89 -9.60
CA ALA A 48 -2.63 8.31 -9.29
C ALA A 48 -3.79 8.94 -8.53
N GLN A 49 -4.66 8.13 -7.94
CA GLN A 49 -5.86 8.66 -7.29
C GLN A 49 -6.12 8.00 -5.94
N ILE A 50 -6.47 8.83 -4.95
CA ILE A 50 -6.92 8.42 -3.63
C ILE A 50 -8.34 8.95 -3.43
N THR A 51 -9.24 8.07 -2.94
CA THR A 51 -10.62 8.43 -2.66
C THR A 51 -10.72 9.32 -1.41
N GLN A 52 -11.81 10.08 -1.32
CA GLN A 52 -12.13 10.89 -0.13
C GLN A 52 -12.16 10.06 1.15
N ARG A 53 -12.64 8.81 1.08
CA ARG A 53 -12.64 7.92 2.25
C ARG A 53 -11.22 7.60 2.75
N THR A 54 -10.29 7.38 1.85
CA THR A 54 -8.88 7.19 2.23
C THR A 54 -8.29 8.45 2.85
N MET A 55 -8.66 9.63 2.34
CA MET A 55 -8.23 10.91 2.92
C MET A 55 -8.81 11.16 4.31
N GLU A 56 -10.06 10.75 4.59
CA GLU A 56 -10.63 10.76 5.95
C GLU A 56 -9.82 9.87 6.91
N ILE A 57 -9.42 8.68 6.45
CA ILE A 57 -8.54 7.79 7.23
C ILE A 57 -7.17 8.44 7.44
N PHE A 58 -6.61 9.06 6.41
CA PHE A 58 -5.32 9.77 6.51
C PHE A 58 -5.38 10.97 7.47
N ARG A 59 -6.52 11.65 7.55
CA ARG A 59 -6.78 12.67 8.58
C ARG A 59 -6.66 12.07 9.98
N THR A 60 -7.31 10.94 10.22
CA THR A 60 -7.29 10.25 11.52
C THR A 60 -5.87 9.89 11.96
N VAL A 61 -5.03 9.45 11.04
CA VAL A 61 -3.64 9.06 11.34
C VAL A 61 -2.63 10.20 11.17
N GLY A 62 -3.09 11.41 10.83
CA GLY A 62 -2.27 12.62 10.80
C GLY A 62 -1.39 12.80 9.57
N VAL A 63 -1.71 12.16 8.43
CA VAL A 63 -0.93 12.33 7.17
C VAL A 63 -1.68 13.11 6.08
N GLU A 64 -2.94 13.51 6.30
CA GLU A 64 -3.75 14.22 5.31
C GLU A 64 -3.03 15.43 4.73
N GLN A 65 -2.57 16.34 5.60
CA GLN A 65 -1.98 17.60 5.17
C GLN A 65 -0.72 17.44 4.32
N ILE A 66 0.16 16.50 4.68
CA ILE A 66 1.37 16.25 3.89
C ILE A 66 1.03 15.60 2.55
N VAL A 67 0.02 14.71 2.50
CA VAL A 67 -0.46 14.10 1.27
C VAL A 67 -1.07 15.15 0.35
N GLN A 68 -1.94 16.06 0.86
CA GLN A 68 -2.51 17.16 0.09
C GLN A 68 -1.44 18.10 -0.49
N ARG A 69 -0.45 18.49 0.31
CA ARG A 69 0.64 19.34 -0.14
C ARG A 69 1.45 18.67 -1.25
N LYS A 70 1.86 17.40 -1.05
CA LYS A 70 2.66 16.67 -2.05
C LYS A 70 1.87 16.36 -3.32
N SER A 71 0.57 16.14 -3.21
CA SER A 71 -0.29 15.94 -4.37
C SER A 71 -0.38 17.20 -5.23
N SER A 72 -0.54 18.38 -4.62
CA SER A 72 -0.64 19.65 -5.33
C SER A 72 0.68 20.07 -6.01
N GLU A 73 1.81 19.55 -5.54
CA GLU A 73 3.12 19.74 -6.20
C GLU A 73 3.23 18.90 -7.49
N GLN A 74 2.49 17.79 -7.58
CA GLN A 74 2.59 16.83 -8.69
C GLN A 74 1.47 16.95 -9.72
N PHE A 75 0.22 17.17 -9.27
CA PHE A 75 -0.97 17.14 -10.11
C PHE A 75 -1.90 18.32 -9.84
N VAL A 76 -2.61 18.72 -10.89
CA VAL A 76 -3.81 19.56 -10.75
C VAL A 76 -4.90 18.70 -10.08
N GLN A 77 -5.46 19.17 -8.97
CA GLN A 77 -6.37 18.38 -8.14
C GLN A 77 -7.82 18.35 -8.64
N ASP A 78 -8.26 19.38 -9.32
CA ASP A 78 -9.61 19.45 -9.92
C ASP A 78 -9.61 18.87 -11.35
N GLY A 79 -9.04 17.67 -11.49
CA GLY A 79 -8.90 17.01 -12.77
C GLY A 79 -10.26 16.63 -13.39
N ALA A 80 -10.31 16.67 -14.72
CA ALA A 80 -11.43 16.26 -15.53
C ALA A 80 -11.19 14.91 -16.22
N ILE A 81 -12.25 14.26 -16.67
CA ILE A 81 -12.19 13.17 -17.64
C ILE A 81 -12.75 13.70 -18.94
N MET A 82 -11.90 13.83 -19.95
CA MET A 82 -12.25 14.43 -21.24
C MET A 82 -11.77 13.57 -22.40
N GLY A 83 -12.47 13.63 -23.50
CA GLY A 83 -12.06 13.08 -24.78
C GLY A 83 -11.38 14.16 -25.62
N VAL A 84 -10.26 13.83 -26.22
CA VAL A 84 -9.51 14.69 -27.14
C VAL A 84 -9.12 13.90 -28.39
N GLU A 85 -8.98 14.56 -29.54
CA GLU A 85 -8.53 13.91 -30.78
C GLU A 85 -7.07 13.41 -30.64
N THR A 86 -6.21 14.24 -30.04
CA THR A 86 -4.84 13.93 -29.66
C THR A 86 -4.49 14.71 -28.40
N LEU A 87 -3.36 14.43 -27.72
CA LEU A 87 -2.96 15.17 -26.51
C LEU A 87 -2.80 16.68 -26.72
N ALA A 88 -2.53 17.13 -27.94
CA ALA A 88 -2.47 18.54 -28.33
C ALA A 88 -3.60 18.94 -29.29
N GLY A 89 -4.57 18.08 -29.49
CA GLY A 89 -5.65 18.26 -30.46
C GLY A 89 -6.89 18.89 -29.87
N LYS A 90 -7.95 18.87 -30.68
CA LYS A 90 -9.25 19.44 -30.31
C LYS A 90 -9.93 18.65 -29.20
N GLU A 91 -10.54 19.35 -28.26
CA GLU A 91 -11.41 18.75 -27.25
C GLU A 91 -12.70 18.26 -27.93
N VAL A 92 -13.04 16.99 -27.67
CA VAL A 92 -14.21 16.32 -28.25
C VAL A 92 -15.40 16.32 -27.30
N ALA A 93 -15.14 15.96 -26.04
CA ALA A 93 -16.15 15.88 -25.00
C ALA A 93 -15.55 15.97 -23.59
N TYR A 94 -16.30 16.54 -22.65
CA TYR A 94 -16.09 16.39 -21.22
C TYR A 94 -17.05 15.35 -20.68
N TYR A 95 -16.52 14.23 -20.15
CA TYR A 95 -17.33 13.21 -19.49
C TYR A 95 -17.57 13.56 -18.03
N ILE A 96 -16.55 14.12 -17.36
CA ILE A 96 -16.60 14.63 -15.98
C ILE A 96 -15.75 15.90 -15.96
N ALA A 97 -16.37 17.04 -15.68
CA ALA A 97 -15.68 18.33 -15.70
C ALA A 97 -14.77 18.53 -14.47
N ASN A 98 -15.18 18.01 -13.32
CA ASN A 98 -14.40 18.03 -12.08
C ASN A 98 -14.68 16.77 -11.27
N LEU A 99 -13.65 15.98 -10.97
CA LEU A 99 -13.78 14.74 -10.21
C LEU A 99 -14.12 14.96 -8.72
N ASN A 100 -14.03 16.20 -8.22
CA ASN A 100 -14.41 16.57 -6.86
C ASN A 100 -15.77 17.30 -6.79
N GLU A 101 -16.47 17.46 -7.93
CA GLU A 101 -17.79 18.08 -7.94
C GLU A 101 -18.78 17.29 -7.07
N GLY A 102 -19.49 17.98 -6.18
CA GLY A 102 -20.47 17.40 -5.24
C GLY A 102 -19.87 16.58 -4.09
N ILE A 103 -18.55 16.34 -4.05
CA ILE A 103 -17.93 15.56 -2.97
C ILE A 103 -17.96 16.30 -1.63
N ARG A 104 -17.82 17.63 -1.65
CA ARG A 104 -17.81 18.47 -0.44
C ARG A 104 -19.12 18.39 0.38
N ASP A 105 -20.21 18.05 -0.27
CA ASP A 105 -21.51 17.87 0.38
C ASP A 105 -21.64 16.51 1.08
N LEU A 106 -20.78 15.54 0.70
CA LEU A 106 -20.83 14.15 1.14
C LEU A 106 -19.68 13.75 2.07
N SER A 107 -18.56 14.45 2.01
CA SER A 107 -17.35 14.13 2.77
C SER A 107 -16.62 15.39 3.22
N SER A 108 -16.01 15.34 4.39
CA SER A 108 -15.11 16.39 4.87
C SER A 108 -13.74 16.41 4.17
N CYS A 109 -13.48 15.45 3.29
CA CYS A 109 -12.27 15.34 2.48
C CYS A 109 -12.60 15.26 1.00
N GLU A 110 -11.71 15.76 0.18
CA GLU A 110 -11.77 15.61 -1.26
C GLU A 110 -10.92 14.43 -1.73
N ARG A 111 -11.19 13.95 -2.93
CA ARG A 111 -10.35 13.03 -3.68
C ARG A 111 -9.05 13.73 -4.04
N VAL A 112 -7.94 13.00 -3.97
CA VAL A 112 -6.60 13.55 -4.20
C VAL A 112 -5.88 12.75 -5.28
N PHE A 113 -5.18 13.47 -6.18
CA PHE A 113 -4.31 12.86 -7.18
C PHE A 113 -2.87 12.91 -6.69
N ILE A 114 -2.29 11.75 -6.46
CA ILE A 114 -0.90 11.56 -6.06
C ILE A 114 -0.40 10.21 -6.56
N SER A 115 0.81 10.15 -7.13
CA SER A 115 1.38 8.89 -7.56
C SER A 115 1.77 8.00 -6.39
N GLN A 116 1.75 6.68 -6.60
CA GLN A 116 2.20 5.71 -5.61
C GLN A 116 3.63 5.97 -5.15
N SER A 117 4.52 6.37 -6.07
CA SER A 117 5.93 6.67 -5.77
C SER A 117 6.13 7.86 -4.82
N LEU A 118 5.19 8.80 -4.77
CA LEU A 118 5.19 9.89 -3.79
C LEU A 118 4.46 9.51 -2.49
N LEU A 119 3.41 8.73 -2.60
CA LEU A 119 2.59 8.37 -1.44
C LEU A 119 3.29 7.36 -0.52
N GLU A 120 3.90 6.32 -1.07
CA GLU A 120 4.53 5.27 -0.26
C GLU A 120 5.58 5.77 0.73
N PRO A 121 6.50 6.69 0.35
CA PRO A 121 7.44 7.28 1.32
C PRO A 121 6.76 7.98 2.50
N LEU A 122 5.64 8.65 2.27
CA LEU A 122 4.88 9.32 3.33
C LEU A 122 4.24 8.32 4.29
N LEU A 123 3.65 7.24 3.75
CA LEU A 123 3.07 6.18 4.57
C LEU A 123 4.15 5.41 5.33
N LYS A 124 5.31 5.15 4.69
CA LYS A 124 6.47 4.54 5.32
C LYS A 124 6.91 5.35 6.53
N GLN A 125 7.20 6.63 6.32
CA GLN A 125 7.62 7.52 7.40
C GLN A 125 6.62 7.51 8.55
N ARG A 126 5.33 7.63 8.26
CA ARG A 126 4.30 7.65 9.29
C ARG A 126 4.17 6.32 10.03
N ALA A 127 4.29 5.20 9.35
CA ALA A 127 4.28 3.88 9.98
C ALA A 127 5.47 3.72 10.96
N GLU A 128 6.66 4.17 10.56
CA GLU A 128 7.88 4.16 11.42
C GLU A 128 7.69 5.08 12.65
N GLU A 129 7.17 6.30 12.48
CA GLU A 129 6.85 7.23 13.57
C GLU A 129 5.86 6.63 14.59
N LEU A 130 4.95 5.79 14.11
CA LEU A 130 3.97 5.08 14.93
C LEU A 130 4.47 3.73 15.48
N GLY A 131 5.77 3.43 15.30
CA GLY A 131 6.45 2.29 15.91
C GLY A 131 6.41 0.98 15.10
N ALA A 132 6.10 1.04 13.81
CA ALA A 132 6.25 -0.11 12.94
C ALA A 132 7.73 -0.33 12.58
N GLU A 133 8.17 -1.59 12.61
CA GLU A 133 9.49 -1.99 12.11
C GLU A 133 9.38 -2.39 10.64
N LEU A 134 10.03 -1.64 9.75
CA LEU A 134 10.00 -1.93 8.31
C LEU A 134 11.34 -2.54 7.86
N ARG A 135 11.28 -3.76 7.32
CA ARG A 135 12.43 -4.50 6.77
C ARG A 135 12.29 -4.64 5.27
N PHE A 136 12.91 -3.73 4.55
CA PHE A 136 13.09 -3.82 3.10
C PHE A 136 14.18 -4.84 2.73
N ALA A 137 14.27 -5.21 1.47
CA ALA A 137 15.13 -6.29 0.97
C ALA A 137 14.97 -7.60 1.77
N THR A 138 13.82 -7.82 2.40
CA THR A 138 13.56 -8.96 3.28
C THR A 138 12.32 -9.70 2.81
N GLU A 139 12.47 -10.97 2.47
CA GLU A 139 11.38 -11.83 2.02
C GLU A 139 10.98 -12.84 3.08
N MET A 140 9.71 -13.16 3.16
CA MET A 140 9.22 -14.33 3.89
C MET A 140 9.40 -15.57 3.01
N ILE A 141 10.17 -16.54 3.51
CA ILE A 141 10.48 -17.80 2.79
C ILE A 141 9.35 -18.80 2.99
N SER A 142 8.92 -18.93 4.25
CA SER A 142 7.90 -19.91 4.66
C SER A 142 7.19 -19.44 5.91
N PHE A 143 6.04 -20.01 6.19
CA PHE A 143 5.35 -19.85 7.46
C PHE A 143 4.60 -21.12 7.83
N GLU A 144 4.37 -21.27 9.13
CA GLU A 144 3.51 -22.28 9.73
C GLU A 144 2.55 -21.59 10.69
N GLN A 145 1.35 -22.11 10.81
CA GLN A 145 0.32 -21.62 11.72
C GLN A 145 -0.02 -22.68 12.75
N ASP A 146 -0.17 -22.27 14.01
CA ASP A 146 -0.65 -23.08 15.10
C ASP A 146 -1.74 -22.37 15.90
N GLY A 147 -2.22 -22.97 16.99
CA GLY A 147 -3.26 -22.40 17.84
C GLY A 147 -2.90 -21.08 18.54
N ALA A 148 -1.60 -20.72 18.59
CA ALA A 148 -1.10 -19.52 19.27
C ALA A 148 -0.63 -18.42 18.30
N GLY A 149 -0.59 -18.70 16.99
CA GLY A 149 -0.17 -17.72 15.98
C GLY A 149 0.56 -18.32 14.80
N ILE A 150 1.51 -17.57 14.27
CA ILE A 150 2.32 -17.99 13.12
C ILE A 150 3.81 -17.95 13.46
N THR A 151 4.58 -18.85 12.85
CA THR A 151 6.05 -18.85 12.84
C THR A 151 6.50 -18.69 11.40
N ALA A 152 7.15 -17.57 11.06
CA ALA A 152 7.63 -17.30 9.72
C ALA A 152 9.15 -17.32 9.66
N GLN A 153 9.71 -17.85 8.57
CA GLN A 153 11.13 -17.71 8.23
C GLN A 153 11.30 -16.55 7.28
N ILE A 154 12.13 -15.59 7.64
CA ILE A 154 12.46 -14.44 6.81
C ILE A 154 13.92 -14.48 6.42
N ARG A 155 14.24 -13.89 5.26
CA ARG A 155 15.61 -13.80 4.73
C ARG A 155 15.88 -12.41 4.18
N HIS A 156 16.96 -11.78 4.60
CA HIS A 156 17.46 -10.58 3.96
C HIS A 156 18.11 -10.95 2.61
N ARG A 157 17.66 -10.37 1.53
CA ARG A 157 18.00 -10.80 0.15
C ARG A 157 19.45 -10.51 -0.24
N ASP A 158 20.02 -9.44 0.31
CA ASP A 158 21.37 -9.03 -0.07
C ASP A 158 22.44 -9.75 0.77
N SER A 159 22.24 -9.90 2.08
CA SER A 159 23.20 -10.58 2.96
C SER A 159 22.97 -12.09 3.06
N GLY A 160 21.76 -12.56 2.76
CA GLY A 160 21.36 -13.96 2.98
C GLY A 160 21.01 -14.30 4.44
N ASP A 161 21.11 -13.33 5.35
CA ASP A 161 20.81 -13.54 6.76
C ASP A 161 19.36 -13.98 6.95
N THR A 162 19.17 -14.96 7.80
CA THR A 162 17.86 -15.51 8.12
C THR A 162 17.46 -15.25 9.57
N ALA A 163 16.17 -15.07 9.81
CA ALA A 163 15.59 -14.99 11.15
C ALA A 163 14.24 -15.71 11.19
N THR A 164 13.87 -16.13 12.40
CA THR A 164 12.53 -16.64 12.68
C THR A 164 11.69 -15.51 13.28
N VAL A 165 10.49 -15.28 12.75
CA VAL A 165 9.53 -14.34 13.32
C VAL A 165 8.38 -15.12 13.93
N ARG A 166 8.13 -14.92 15.22
CA ARG A 166 6.94 -15.42 15.90
C ARG A 166 5.95 -14.27 16.04
N ALA A 167 4.75 -14.42 15.48
CA ALA A 167 3.71 -13.40 15.55
C ALA A 167 2.36 -14.03 15.92
N ARG A 168 1.52 -13.27 16.60
CA ARG A 168 0.15 -13.70 16.91
C ARG A 168 -0.74 -13.66 15.67
N TYR A 169 -0.54 -12.67 14.81
CA TYR A 169 -1.28 -12.50 13.56
C TYR A 169 -0.34 -12.20 12.41
N MET A 170 -0.77 -12.57 11.20
CA MET A 170 -0.12 -12.19 9.95
C MET A 170 -1.10 -11.52 9.01
N ILE A 171 -0.69 -10.39 8.42
CA ILE A 171 -1.41 -9.71 7.35
C ILE A 171 -0.68 -10.01 6.05
N ALA A 172 -1.34 -10.74 5.14
CA ALA A 172 -0.81 -10.99 3.81
C ALA A 172 -1.17 -9.82 2.88
N ALA A 173 -0.21 -8.93 2.65
CA ALA A 173 -0.29 -7.80 1.74
C ALA A 173 0.68 -7.96 0.55
N ASP A 174 0.99 -9.21 0.18
CA ASP A 174 2.00 -9.63 -0.79
C ASP A 174 1.52 -9.62 -2.26
N GLY A 175 0.39 -8.92 -2.51
CA GLY A 175 -0.06 -8.53 -3.84
C GLY A 175 -0.85 -9.58 -4.61
N ALA A 176 -1.04 -9.33 -5.91
CA ALA A 176 -1.88 -10.16 -6.77
C ALA A 176 -1.36 -11.60 -6.92
N HIS A 177 -0.05 -11.79 -6.88
CA HIS A 177 0.63 -13.09 -6.93
C HIS A 177 0.99 -13.60 -5.53
N SER A 178 0.11 -13.40 -4.56
CA SER A 178 0.31 -13.74 -3.15
C SER A 178 0.69 -15.21 -2.96
N ARG A 179 1.91 -15.43 -2.47
CA ARG A 179 2.40 -16.76 -2.08
C ARG A 179 1.69 -17.27 -0.82
N VAL A 180 1.27 -16.35 0.06
CA VAL A 180 0.50 -16.70 1.25
C VAL A 180 -0.85 -17.28 0.85
N ARG A 181 -1.57 -16.62 -0.07
CA ARG A 181 -2.84 -17.10 -0.61
C ARG A 181 -2.70 -18.51 -1.20
N GLU A 182 -1.67 -18.70 -2.04
CA GLU A 182 -1.41 -19.99 -2.69
C GLU A 182 -1.14 -21.11 -1.68
N ARG A 183 -0.28 -20.84 -0.68
CA ARG A 183 0.04 -21.81 0.37
C ARG A 183 -1.18 -22.20 1.22
N LEU A 184 -2.11 -21.27 1.43
CA LEU A 184 -3.36 -21.52 2.13
C LEU A 184 -4.41 -22.21 1.25
N GLY A 185 -4.12 -22.49 -0.02
CA GLY A 185 -5.06 -23.12 -0.96
C GLY A 185 -6.26 -22.23 -1.32
N ILE A 186 -6.17 -20.91 -1.09
CA ILE A 186 -7.26 -19.97 -1.41
C ILE A 186 -7.24 -19.69 -2.91
N ARG A 187 -8.28 -20.13 -3.59
CA ARG A 187 -8.41 -19.97 -5.05
C ARG A 187 -8.91 -18.58 -5.42
N MET A 188 -8.45 -18.10 -6.57
CA MET A 188 -9.07 -16.94 -7.22
C MET A 188 -10.35 -17.40 -7.94
N LEU A 189 -11.40 -16.61 -7.80
CA LEU A 189 -12.67 -16.80 -8.51
C LEU A 189 -12.87 -15.64 -9.48
N GLY A 190 -13.49 -15.89 -10.64
CA GLY A 190 -13.78 -14.88 -11.66
C GLY A 190 -13.67 -15.44 -13.07
N HIS A 191 -13.86 -14.58 -14.06
CA HIS A 191 -13.84 -14.93 -15.48
C HIS A 191 -12.42 -15.07 -16.07
N GLY A 192 -11.36 -14.96 -15.25
CA GLY A 192 -9.97 -14.96 -15.70
C GLY A 192 -9.55 -13.59 -16.25
N ALA A 193 -8.56 -13.58 -17.15
CA ALA A 193 -8.05 -12.36 -17.76
C ALA A 193 -9.00 -11.85 -18.84
N PHE A 194 -9.46 -10.60 -18.73
CA PHE A 194 -10.27 -9.96 -19.77
C PHE A 194 -9.45 -9.38 -20.91
N SER A 195 -8.25 -8.89 -20.61
CA SER A 195 -7.38 -8.28 -21.59
C SER A 195 -5.93 -8.32 -21.12
N ASN A 196 -5.01 -8.19 -22.07
CA ASN A 196 -3.62 -7.87 -21.81
C ASN A 196 -3.42 -6.38 -22.14
N SER A 197 -2.95 -5.61 -21.17
CA SER A 197 -2.66 -4.18 -21.35
C SER A 197 -1.22 -3.87 -20.97
N ILE A 198 -0.63 -2.93 -21.70
CA ILE A 198 0.70 -2.39 -21.42
C ILE A 198 0.52 -0.91 -21.14
N THR A 199 1.08 -0.45 -20.04
CA THR A 199 1.19 0.98 -19.72
C THR A 199 2.61 1.42 -20.04
N ILE A 200 2.75 2.43 -20.86
CA ILE A 200 4.01 3.03 -21.32
C ILE A 200 4.09 4.50 -20.91
#